data_f56bc7288c1c20886a170f902a3f0f28
#
_entry.id   f56bc7288c1c20886a170f902a3f0f28
#
_cell.length_a   1.000
_cell.length_b   1.000
_cell.length_c   1.000
_cell.angle_alpha   90.00
_cell.angle_beta   90.00
_cell.angle_gamma   90.00
#
_symmetry.space_group_name_H-M   'P 1'
#
loop_
_entity.id
_entity.type
_entity.pdbx_description
1 polymer ?
#
loop_
_entity_poly.entity_id
_entity_poly.type
_entity_poly.pdbx_seq_one_letter_code
_entity_poly.pdbx_strand_id
1 'polypeptide(L)' 'MINAHQTKEEETESLPEKEFWIMIVKMIQNLENKMELQINRLETRIEKMQEMFNKDLEETKKSQWIMNNA' A
#
# COMPACT_ATOMS: atom_id res chain seq x y z
N MET A 1 -2.11 -23.05 41.79
CA MET A 1 -3.53 -23.26 41.57
C MET A 1 -4.21 -21.96 41.20
N ILE A 2 -4.90 -21.98 40.11
CA ILE A 2 -5.65 -20.82 39.67
C ILE A 2 -7.00 -20.80 40.37
N ASN A 3 -7.27 -19.78 41.12
CA ASN A 3 -8.52 -19.63 41.82
C ASN A 3 -9.46 -18.67 41.10
N ALA A 4 -10.70 -18.57 41.58
CA ALA A 4 -11.70 -17.72 40.98
C ALA A 4 -11.30 -16.22 41.00
N HIS A 5 -10.55 -15.85 42.04
CA HIS A 5 -10.07 -14.46 42.17
C HIS A 5 -9.03 -14.12 41.07
N GLN A 6 -8.11 -15.03 40.81
CA GLN A 6 -7.11 -14.83 39.76
C GLN A 6 -7.73 -14.80 38.36
N THR A 7 -8.71 -15.65 38.10
CA THR A 7 -9.46 -15.64 36.85
C THR A 7 -10.21 -14.32 36.66
N LYS A 8 -10.76 -13.78 37.74
CA LYS A 8 -11.47 -12.52 37.73
C LYS A 8 -10.54 -11.34 37.41
N GLU A 9 -9.33 -11.35 37.93
CA GLU A 9 -8.32 -10.36 37.65
C GLU A 9 -7.91 -10.42 36.17
N GLU A 10 -7.73 -11.60 35.63
CA GLU A 10 -7.40 -11.81 34.24
C GLU A 10 -8.52 -11.28 33.32
N GLU A 11 -9.77 -11.55 33.66
CA GLU A 11 -10.90 -11.02 32.91
C GLU A 11 -10.96 -9.50 32.96
N THR A 12 -10.68 -8.89 34.11
CA THR A 12 -10.65 -7.46 34.26
C THR A 12 -9.51 -6.81 33.47
N GLU A 13 -8.35 -7.45 33.46
CA GLU A 13 -7.20 -6.97 32.71
C GLU A 13 -7.33 -7.25 31.21
N SER A 14 -8.03 -8.32 30.82
CA SER A 14 -8.17 -8.69 29.42
C SER A 14 -9.02 -7.71 28.60
N LEU A 15 -9.93 -6.97 29.23
CA LEU A 15 -10.75 -5.97 28.53
C LEU A 15 -9.92 -4.80 27.99
N PRO A 16 -9.09 -4.11 28.80
CA PRO A 16 -8.20 -3.07 28.26
C PRO A 16 -7.20 -3.62 27.25
N GLU A 17 -6.73 -4.84 27.46
CA GLU A 17 -5.81 -5.48 26.52
C GLU A 17 -6.48 -5.76 25.19
N LYS A 18 -7.71 -6.23 25.20
CA LYS A 18 -8.49 -6.43 23.96
C LYS A 18 -8.75 -5.13 23.24
N GLU A 19 -9.08 -4.08 23.96
CA GLU A 19 -9.28 -2.74 23.36
C GLU A 19 -7.99 -2.23 22.72
N PHE A 20 -6.86 -2.45 23.38
CA PHE A 20 -5.55 -2.11 22.85
C PHE A 20 -5.28 -2.85 21.53
N TRP A 21 -5.53 -4.15 21.51
CA TRP A 21 -5.32 -4.94 20.28
C TRP A 21 -6.26 -4.54 19.16
N ILE A 22 -7.50 -4.23 19.48
CA ILE A 22 -8.45 -3.73 18.49
C ILE A 22 -7.93 -2.42 17.89
N MET A 23 -7.40 -1.55 18.73
CA MET A 23 -6.83 -0.28 18.26
C MET A 23 -5.63 -0.50 17.35
N ILE A 24 -4.74 -1.43 17.71
CA ILE A 24 -3.58 -1.79 16.91
C ILE A 24 -4.01 -2.38 15.57
N VAL A 25 -4.97 -3.29 15.57
CA VAL A 25 -5.48 -3.87 14.32
C VAL A 25 -6.07 -2.79 13.41
N LYS A 26 -6.83 -1.86 13.96
CA LYS A 26 -7.36 -0.73 13.19
C LYS A 26 -6.26 0.15 12.62
N MET A 27 -5.21 0.40 13.37
CA MET A 27 -4.05 1.16 12.89
C MET A 27 -3.35 0.46 11.76
N ILE A 28 -3.17 -0.86 11.88
CA ILE A 28 -2.54 -1.67 10.84
C ILE A 28 -3.40 -1.66 9.57
N GLN A 29 -4.71 -1.83 9.71
CA GLN A 29 -5.62 -1.77 8.57
C GLN A 29 -5.59 -0.41 7.88
N ASN A 30 -5.54 0.68 8.65
CA ASN A 30 -5.39 2.02 8.11
C ASN A 30 -4.09 2.18 7.33
N LEU A 31 -3.00 1.65 7.87
CA LEU A 31 -1.69 1.65 7.22
C LEU A 31 -1.72 0.86 5.92
N GLU A 32 -2.29 -0.32 5.95
CA GLU A 32 -2.44 -1.17 4.76
C GLU A 32 -3.23 -0.46 3.67
N ASN A 33 -4.34 0.19 4.03
CA ASN A 33 -5.16 0.95 3.09
C ASN A 33 -4.38 2.12 2.47
N LYS A 34 -3.60 2.83 3.27
CA LYS A 34 -2.75 3.92 2.79
C LYS A 34 -1.66 3.40 1.85
N MET A 35 -1.03 2.29 2.21
CA MET A 35 -0.01 1.66 1.38
C MET A 35 -0.58 1.19 0.05
N GLU A 36 -1.74 0.57 0.07
CA GLU A 36 -2.43 0.13 -1.14
C GLU A 36 -2.75 1.31 -2.06
N LEU A 37 -3.19 2.41 -1.48
CA LEU A 37 -3.47 3.63 -2.22
C LEU A 37 -2.20 4.21 -2.84
N GLN A 38 -1.10 4.20 -2.11
CA GLN A 38 0.19 4.65 -2.61
C GLN A 38 0.71 3.75 -3.73
N ILE A 39 0.56 2.44 -3.58
CA ILE A 39 0.95 1.48 -4.62
C ILE A 39 0.14 1.72 -5.89
N ASN A 40 -1.16 1.91 -5.77
CA ASN A 40 -2.03 2.20 -6.91
C ASN A 40 -1.62 3.50 -7.61
N ARG A 41 -1.27 4.52 -6.86
CA ARG A 41 -0.77 5.79 -7.42
C ARG A 41 0.56 5.61 -8.14
N LEU A 42 1.46 4.82 -7.57
CA LEU A 42 2.74 4.51 -8.20
C LEU A 42 2.56 3.71 -9.48
N GLU A 43 1.69 2.73 -9.47
CA GLU A 43 1.37 1.94 -10.67
C GLU A 43 0.82 2.83 -11.79
N THR A 44 -0.09 3.73 -11.45
CA THR A 44 -0.63 4.68 -12.42
C THR A 44 0.45 5.59 -12.98
N ARG A 45 1.37 6.06 -12.13
CA ARG A 45 2.49 6.89 -12.58
C ARG A 45 3.44 6.12 -13.49
N ILE A 46 3.71 4.86 -13.16
CA ILE A 46 4.56 4.00 -13.98
C ILE A 46 3.91 3.76 -15.34
N GLU A 47 2.62 3.49 -15.39
CA GLU A 47 1.89 3.32 -16.63
C GLU A 47 1.97 4.59 -17.52
N LYS A 48 1.77 5.76 -16.92
CA LYS A 48 1.90 7.03 -17.65
C LYS A 48 3.32 7.25 -18.15
N MET A 49 4.31 6.93 -17.35
CA MET A 49 5.71 7.03 -17.78
C MET A 49 6.02 6.09 -18.93
N GLN A 50 5.50 4.86 -18.90
CA GLN A 50 5.66 3.92 -19.99
C GLN A 50 4.99 4.42 -21.26
N GLU A 51 3.80 4.98 -21.17
CA GLU A 51 3.11 5.56 -22.32
C GLU A 51 3.92 6.71 -22.92
N MET A 52 4.42 7.61 -22.10
CA MET A 52 5.25 8.72 -22.55
C MET A 52 6.54 8.24 -23.19
N PHE A 53 7.17 7.24 -22.57
CA PHE A 53 8.40 6.64 -23.10
C PHE A 53 8.17 6.01 -24.46
N ASN A 54 7.11 5.24 -24.60
CA ASN A 54 6.75 4.59 -25.86
C ASN A 54 6.44 5.62 -26.94
N LYS A 55 5.74 6.68 -26.58
CA LYS A 55 5.43 7.77 -27.50
C LYS A 55 6.70 8.47 -27.97
N ASP A 56 7.61 8.79 -27.07
CA ASP A 56 8.88 9.41 -27.41
C ASP A 56 9.72 8.49 -28.30
N LEU A 57 9.69 7.20 -28.02
CA LEU A 57 10.41 6.22 -28.83
C LEU A 57 9.87 6.15 -30.24
N GLU A 58 8.56 6.19 -30.41
CA GLU A 58 7.92 6.23 -31.73
C GLU A 58 8.25 7.50 -32.48
N GLU A 59 8.22 8.64 -31.81
CA GLU A 59 8.59 9.92 -32.42
C GLU A 59 10.06 9.92 -32.84
N THR A 60 10.94 9.36 -32.02
CA THR A 60 12.36 9.24 -32.33
C THR A 60 12.57 8.33 -33.56
N LYS A 61 11.87 7.21 -33.62
CA LYS A 61 11.93 6.29 -34.77
C LYS A 61 11.45 6.99 -36.04
N LYS A 62 10.38 7.74 -35.96
CA LYS A 62 9.85 8.53 -37.11
C LYS A 62 10.87 9.57 -37.58
N SER A 63 11.47 10.27 -36.63
CA SER A 63 12.49 11.29 -36.97
C SER A 63 13.70 10.64 -37.62
N GLN A 64 14.18 9.52 -37.12
CA GLN A 64 15.28 8.78 -37.75
C GLN A 64 14.93 8.28 -39.12
N TRP A 65 13.72 7.75 -39.30
CA TRP A 65 13.28 7.28 -40.60
C TRP A 65 13.25 8.43 -41.62
N ILE A 66 12.72 9.58 -41.22
CA ILE A 66 12.67 10.76 -42.09
C ILE A 66 14.09 11.20 -42.44
N MET A 67 14.99 11.29 -41.49
CA MET A 67 16.38 11.68 -41.72
C MET A 67 17.10 10.71 -42.65
N ASN A 68 16.85 9.42 -42.50
CA ASN A 68 17.50 8.41 -43.32
C ASN A 68 16.94 8.32 -44.75
N ASN A 69 15.71 8.77 -44.96
CA ASN A 69 15.03 8.66 -46.23
C ASN A 69 14.82 10.03 -46.93
N ALA A 70 15.25 11.08 -46.30
CA ALA A 70 15.27 12.40 -46.91
C ALA A 70 16.61 12.65 -47.55
#